data_001c6411ab2284a9754c6d96b2546e5e
#
_entry.id   001c6411ab2284a9754c6d96b2546e5e
#
_cell.length_a   1.000
_cell.length_b   1.000
_cell.length_c   1.000
_cell.angle_alpha   90.00
_cell.angle_beta   90.00
_cell.angle_gamma   90.00
#
_symmetry.space_group_name_H-M   'P 1'
#
loop_
_entity.id
_entity.type
_entity.pdbx_description
1 polymer ?
#
loop_
_entity_poly.entity_id
_entity_poly.type
_entity_poly.pdbx_seq_one_letter_code
_entity_poly.pdbx_strand_id
1 'polypeptide(L)'
;GLNITDSSKAAKFLGEVSYFRFVQYLRPMEADKTTHQFKPNSKFEDAVALYNFDIELRDLMFKAVQRLEIALRTKIIQEFSLAHGPFWFFDTSLADDEHKFIENMNSIDRELQRSKEDFIKEHRRNYDKPIFPPAWKTLELASFGTLSKLYYNFCDKKLKKRVARQFNLPQHE
;
A
#
# COMPACT_ATOMS: atom_id res chain seq x y z
N GLY A 1 29.28 0.82 27.86
CA GLY A 1 29.00 0.11 26.61
C GLY A 1 27.68 -0.65 26.68
N LEU A 2 27.31 -1.29 25.57
CA LEU A 2 26.14 -2.15 25.52
C LEU A 2 26.39 -3.44 26.31
N ASN A 3 25.50 -3.79 27.20
CA ASN A 3 25.57 -5.05 27.93
C ASN A 3 24.98 -6.18 27.06
N ILE A 4 25.69 -7.28 26.89
CA ILE A 4 25.28 -8.47 26.16
C ILE A 4 25.34 -9.66 27.10
N THR A 5 24.19 -10.20 27.49
CA THR A 5 24.11 -11.29 28.45
C THR A 5 24.62 -12.61 27.88
N ASP A 6 24.34 -12.88 26.60
CA ASP A 6 24.74 -14.09 25.88
C ASP A 6 25.26 -13.73 24.48
N SER A 7 26.61 -13.67 24.38
CA SER A 7 27.27 -13.31 23.11
C SER A 7 27.02 -14.31 22.00
N SER A 8 26.80 -15.60 22.30
CA SER A 8 26.55 -16.64 21.31
C SER A 8 25.15 -16.45 20.69
N LYS A 9 24.14 -16.19 21.53
CA LYS A 9 22.80 -15.87 21.04
C LYS A 9 22.75 -14.57 20.27
N ALA A 10 23.49 -13.54 20.71
CA ALA A 10 23.59 -12.28 20.00
C ALA A 10 24.22 -12.44 18.61
N ALA A 11 25.30 -13.21 18.52
CA ALA A 11 25.94 -13.51 17.25
C ALA A 11 25.03 -14.29 16.29
N LYS A 12 24.30 -15.30 16.80
CA LYS A 12 23.33 -16.04 16.01
C LYS A 12 22.20 -15.13 15.51
N PHE A 13 21.63 -14.30 16.37
CA PHE A 13 20.60 -13.35 16.02
C PHE A 13 21.07 -12.37 14.93
N LEU A 14 22.26 -11.81 15.05
CA LEU A 14 22.83 -10.91 14.04
C LEU A 14 23.16 -11.62 12.72
N GLY A 15 23.39 -12.93 12.74
CA GLY A 15 23.52 -13.75 11.54
C GLY A 15 22.21 -13.95 10.78
N GLU A 16 21.07 -13.95 11.49
CA GLU A 16 19.73 -14.07 10.93
C GLU A 16 19.13 -12.70 10.55
N VAL A 17 19.43 -11.67 11.35
CA VAL A 17 18.96 -10.29 11.15
C VAL A 17 20.17 -9.41 10.81
N SER A 18 20.25 -8.91 9.58
CA SER A 18 21.36 -8.03 9.16
C SER A 18 21.66 -6.95 10.18
N TYR A 19 22.93 -6.77 10.54
CA TYR A 19 23.40 -5.71 11.44
C TYR A 19 22.85 -4.33 11.05
N PHE A 20 22.89 -3.96 9.75
CA PHE A 20 22.39 -2.67 9.27
C PHE A 20 20.89 -2.47 9.50
N ARG A 21 20.13 -3.55 9.49
CA ARG A 21 18.71 -3.52 9.83
C ARG A 21 18.50 -3.37 11.33
N PHE A 22 19.28 -4.10 12.13
CA PHE A 22 19.13 -4.14 13.57
C PHE A 22 19.66 -2.89 14.28
N VAL A 23 20.71 -2.24 13.75
CA VAL A 23 21.33 -1.05 14.38
C VAL A 23 20.34 0.08 14.65
N GLN A 24 19.25 0.17 13.88
CA GLN A 24 18.22 1.18 14.09
C GLN A 24 17.52 1.03 15.45
N TYR A 25 17.45 -0.19 15.97
CA TYR A 25 16.83 -0.50 17.28
C TYR A 25 17.80 -0.28 18.46
N LEU A 26 19.10 -0.17 18.18
CA LEU A 26 20.11 0.24 19.14
C LEU A 26 20.18 1.75 19.32
N ARG A 27 19.88 2.53 18.29
CA ARG A 27 19.95 4.00 18.32
C ARG A 27 19.21 4.70 19.46
N PRO A 28 17.99 4.27 19.88
CA PRO A 28 17.30 4.85 21.04
C PRO A 28 18.06 4.70 22.36
N MET A 29 18.99 3.73 22.43
CA MET A 29 19.80 3.44 23.59
C MET A 29 21.13 4.20 23.60
N GLU A 30 21.51 4.88 22.51
CA GLU A 30 22.70 5.72 22.46
C GLU A 30 22.50 6.98 23.31
N ALA A 31 23.51 7.29 24.13
CA ALA A 31 23.61 8.54 24.86
C ALA A 31 24.18 9.65 23.94
N ASP A 32 25.13 9.28 23.09
CA ASP A 32 25.75 10.15 22.09
C ASP A 32 25.77 9.43 20.73
N LYS A 33 25.08 10.04 19.76
CA LYS A 33 24.94 9.50 18.40
C LYS A 33 26.24 9.63 17.58
N THR A 34 27.13 10.54 17.95
CA THR A 34 28.38 10.80 17.23
C THR A 34 29.45 9.79 17.62
N THR A 35 29.55 9.50 18.89
CA THR A 35 30.54 8.55 19.44
C THR A 35 29.96 7.13 19.61
N HIS A 36 28.68 6.94 19.35
CA HIS A 36 27.95 5.68 19.54
C HIS A 36 28.06 5.12 20.99
N GLN A 37 28.16 6.02 21.95
CA GLN A 37 28.17 5.61 23.36
C GLN A 37 26.75 5.31 23.84
N PHE A 38 26.58 4.13 24.44
CA PHE A 38 25.29 3.72 24.97
C PHE A 38 25.02 4.30 26.35
N LYS A 39 23.75 4.52 26.67
CA LYS A 39 23.28 4.92 27.99
C LYS A 39 23.67 3.84 29.03
N PRO A 40 23.84 4.23 30.30
CA PRO A 40 24.06 3.24 31.38
C PRO A 40 22.96 2.18 31.38
N ASN A 41 23.36 0.92 31.61
CA ASN A 41 22.46 -0.24 31.70
C ASN A 41 21.72 -0.63 30.40
N SER A 42 22.09 -0.08 29.23
CA SER A 42 21.56 -0.53 27.93
C SER A 42 21.91 -1.98 27.68
N LYS A 43 20.91 -2.79 27.32
CA LYS A 43 21.08 -4.22 27.04
C LYS A 43 20.76 -4.51 25.56
N PHE A 44 21.51 -5.46 24.99
CA PHE A 44 21.23 -5.96 23.64
C PHE A 44 19.83 -6.57 23.54
N GLU A 45 19.41 -7.27 24.60
CA GLU A 45 18.12 -7.93 24.70
C GLU A 45 16.94 -6.94 24.63
N ASP A 46 17.12 -5.70 25.12
CA ASP A 46 16.08 -4.66 25.02
C ASP A 46 15.90 -4.22 23.55
N ALA A 47 16.98 -4.14 22.77
CA ALA A 47 16.90 -3.88 21.35
C ALA A 47 16.23 -5.02 20.58
N VAL A 48 16.50 -6.27 20.98
CA VAL A 48 15.83 -7.46 20.41
C VAL A 48 14.33 -7.43 20.72
N ALA A 49 13.94 -7.07 21.94
CA ALA A 49 12.55 -6.92 22.32
C ALA A 49 11.84 -5.84 21.48
N LEU A 50 12.50 -4.69 21.26
CA LEU A 50 11.99 -3.61 20.42
C LEU A 50 11.86 -4.04 18.94
N TYR A 51 12.81 -4.80 18.45
CA TYR A 51 12.76 -5.37 17.09
C TYR A 51 11.57 -6.32 16.91
N ASN A 52 11.35 -7.22 17.87
CA ASN A 52 10.22 -8.14 17.83
C ASN A 52 8.87 -7.41 17.93
N PHE A 53 8.77 -6.43 18.83
CA PHE A 53 7.58 -5.56 18.92
C PHE A 53 7.27 -4.87 17.59
N ASP A 54 8.29 -4.33 16.90
CA ASP A 54 8.11 -3.66 15.61
C ASP A 54 7.62 -4.64 14.53
N ILE A 55 8.08 -5.90 14.53
CA ILE A 55 7.57 -6.94 13.63
C ILE A 55 6.08 -7.20 13.89
N GLU A 56 5.71 -7.45 15.14
CA GLU A 56 4.33 -7.71 15.51
C GLU A 56 3.40 -6.53 15.17
N LEU A 57 3.85 -5.31 15.43
CA LEU A 57 3.12 -4.10 15.09
C LEU A 57 2.93 -3.97 13.56
N ARG A 58 3.98 -4.23 12.79
CA ARG A 58 3.88 -4.21 11.32
C ARG A 58 2.87 -5.24 10.83
N ASP A 59 2.89 -6.46 11.35
CA ASP A 59 1.96 -7.51 10.95
C ASP A 59 0.50 -7.09 11.20
N LEU A 60 0.23 -6.48 12.35
CA LEU A 60 -1.09 -5.94 12.66
C LEU A 60 -1.49 -4.83 11.68
N MET A 61 -0.58 -3.90 11.42
CA MET A 61 -0.81 -2.80 10.49
C MET A 61 -1.02 -3.30 9.06
N PHE A 62 -0.23 -4.25 8.58
CA PHE A 62 -0.41 -4.82 7.24
C PHE A 62 -1.77 -5.49 7.08
N LYS A 63 -2.21 -6.26 8.07
CA LYS A 63 -3.56 -6.87 8.06
C LYS A 63 -4.67 -5.83 8.02
N ALA A 64 -4.53 -4.74 8.77
CA ALA A 64 -5.51 -3.65 8.77
C ALA A 64 -5.54 -2.90 7.43
N VAL A 65 -4.37 -2.54 6.90
CA VAL A 65 -4.22 -1.85 5.62
C VAL A 65 -4.76 -2.69 4.47
N GLN A 66 -4.47 -3.99 4.44
CA GLN A 66 -4.99 -4.91 3.43
C GLN A 66 -6.53 -4.95 3.42
N ARG A 67 -7.15 -5.04 4.60
CA ARG A 67 -8.62 -5.01 4.71
C ARG A 67 -9.21 -3.68 4.23
N LEU A 68 -8.57 -2.59 4.60
CA LEU A 68 -8.98 -1.24 4.17
C LEU A 68 -8.85 -1.07 2.65
N GLU A 69 -7.74 -1.55 2.08
CA GLU A 69 -7.51 -1.51 0.63
C GLU A 69 -8.62 -2.25 -0.13
N ILE A 70 -8.93 -3.49 0.27
CA ILE A 70 -10.00 -4.29 -0.35
C ILE A 70 -11.35 -3.56 -0.25
N ALA A 71 -11.68 -3.04 0.94
CA ALA A 71 -12.94 -2.37 1.16
C ALA A 71 -13.06 -1.08 0.32
N LEU A 72 -12.01 -0.24 0.28
CA LEU A 72 -11.97 0.98 -0.52
C LEU A 72 -12.07 0.67 -2.01
N ARG A 73 -11.29 -0.29 -2.52
CA ARG A 73 -11.33 -0.75 -3.90
C ARG A 73 -12.75 -1.15 -4.30
N THR A 74 -13.37 -2.03 -3.53
CA THR A 74 -14.72 -2.51 -3.78
C THR A 74 -15.72 -1.36 -3.83
N LYS A 75 -15.64 -0.41 -2.87
CA LYS A 75 -16.57 0.71 -2.82
C LYS A 75 -16.38 1.71 -3.94
N ILE A 76 -15.14 2.03 -4.30
CA ILE A 76 -14.85 2.89 -5.43
C ILE A 76 -15.41 2.26 -6.71
N ILE A 77 -15.07 1.00 -6.99
CA ILE A 77 -15.53 0.31 -8.20
C ILE A 77 -17.06 0.27 -8.23
N GLN A 78 -17.72 -0.10 -7.14
CA GLN A 78 -19.18 -0.19 -7.05
C GLN A 78 -19.86 1.15 -7.30
N GLU A 79 -19.52 2.17 -6.50
CA GLU A 79 -20.19 3.48 -6.56
C GLU A 79 -20.01 4.17 -7.90
N PHE A 80 -18.79 4.09 -8.44
CA PHE A 80 -18.49 4.73 -9.72
C PHE A 80 -19.07 3.98 -10.90
N SER A 81 -19.08 2.65 -10.88
CA SER A 81 -19.72 1.86 -11.95
C SER A 81 -21.23 2.01 -11.97
N LEU A 82 -21.88 2.16 -10.80
CA LEU A 82 -23.31 2.42 -10.72
C LEU A 82 -23.68 3.82 -11.24
N ALA A 83 -22.81 4.80 -11.04
CA ALA A 83 -23.07 6.19 -11.46
C ALA A 83 -22.73 6.44 -12.94
N HIS A 84 -21.63 5.89 -13.44
CA HIS A 84 -21.04 6.23 -14.73
C HIS A 84 -20.84 5.00 -15.68
N GLY A 85 -21.31 3.83 -15.27
CA GLY A 85 -21.21 2.60 -16.07
C GLY A 85 -19.88 1.86 -15.93
N PRO A 86 -19.72 0.74 -16.66
CA PRO A 86 -18.63 -0.21 -16.43
C PRO A 86 -17.23 0.30 -16.86
N PHE A 87 -17.16 1.35 -17.65
CA PHE A 87 -15.93 1.86 -18.25
C PHE A 87 -15.58 3.28 -17.80
N TRP A 88 -16.16 3.74 -16.68
CA TRP A 88 -15.98 5.08 -16.13
C TRP A 88 -14.51 5.49 -15.98
N PHE A 89 -13.64 4.54 -15.62
CA PHE A 89 -12.22 4.79 -15.41
C PHE A 89 -11.46 5.16 -16.70
N PHE A 90 -12.08 4.89 -17.84
CA PHE A 90 -11.53 5.17 -19.18
C PHE A 90 -12.19 6.40 -19.85
N ASP A 91 -13.07 7.09 -19.15
CA ASP A 91 -13.75 8.29 -19.64
C ASP A 91 -12.97 9.55 -19.25
N THR A 92 -12.36 10.20 -20.23
CA THR A 92 -11.57 11.44 -20.04
C THR A 92 -12.43 12.59 -19.51
N SER A 93 -13.72 12.63 -19.81
CA SER A 93 -14.62 13.69 -19.35
C SER A 93 -14.83 13.69 -17.83
N LEU A 94 -14.49 12.57 -17.17
CA LEU A 94 -14.58 12.41 -15.72
C LEU A 94 -13.26 12.72 -14.99
N ALA A 95 -12.24 13.20 -15.70
CA ALA A 95 -10.95 13.55 -15.13
C ALA A 95 -10.81 15.06 -14.90
N ASP A 96 -10.24 15.45 -13.76
CA ASP A 96 -9.91 16.84 -13.46
C ASP A 96 -8.68 17.32 -14.27
N ASP A 97 -7.73 16.43 -14.56
CA ASP A 97 -6.46 16.71 -15.21
C ASP A 97 -6.17 15.62 -16.26
N GLU A 98 -6.14 16.01 -17.52
CA GLU A 98 -5.95 15.09 -18.65
C GLU A 98 -4.56 14.45 -18.65
N HIS A 99 -3.52 15.18 -18.27
CA HIS A 99 -2.16 14.62 -18.20
C HIS A 99 -2.06 13.50 -17.17
N LYS A 100 -2.60 13.72 -15.97
CA LYS A 100 -2.68 12.70 -14.93
C LYS A 100 -3.57 11.52 -15.35
N PHE A 101 -4.62 11.78 -16.12
CA PHE A 101 -5.44 10.72 -16.69
C PHE A 101 -4.62 9.80 -17.58
N ILE A 102 -3.85 10.35 -18.52
CA ILE A 102 -2.98 9.58 -19.42
C ILE A 102 -1.95 8.76 -18.63
N GLU A 103 -1.31 9.36 -17.60
CA GLU A 103 -0.37 8.65 -16.73
C GLU A 103 -1.03 7.47 -15.99
N ASN A 104 -2.25 7.68 -15.48
CA ASN A 104 -3.03 6.65 -14.82
C ASN A 104 -3.38 5.51 -15.77
N MET A 105 -3.84 5.83 -16.98
CA MET A 105 -4.18 4.83 -17.99
C MET A 105 -2.96 4.01 -18.43
N ASN A 106 -1.80 4.65 -18.59
CA ASN A 106 -0.53 3.96 -18.88
C ASN A 106 -0.11 3.02 -17.72
N SER A 107 -0.43 3.38 -16.48
CA SER A 107 -0.15 2.53 -15.32
C SER A 107 -1.09 1.32 -15.28
N ILE A 108 -2.37 1.54 -15.50
CA ILE A 108 -3.39 0.48 -15.58
C ILE A 108 -3.07 -0.48 -16.73
N ASP A 109 -2.73 0.03 -17.91
CA ASP A 109 -2.38 -0.83 -19.06
C ASP A 109 -1.16 -1.71 -18.76
N ARG A 110 -0.10 -1.14 -18.18
CA ARG A 110 1.09 -1.91 -17.77
C ARG A 110 0.78 -3.01 -16.75
N GLU A 111 -0.08 -2.72 -15.76
CA GLU A 111 -0.49 -3.69 -14.75
C GLU A 111 -1.32 -4.81 -15.40
N LEU A 112 -2.23 -4.44 -16.30
CA LEU A 112 -3.05 -5.39 -17.05
C LEU A 112 -2.22 -6.30 -17.97
N GLN A 113 -1.21 -5.73 -18.67
CA GLN A 113 -0.33 -6.50 -19.55
C GLN A 113 0.51 -7.52 -18.80
N ARG A 114 0.90 -7.22 -17.58
CA ARG A 114 1.68 -8.13 -16.72
C ARG A 114 0.81 -9.20 -16.04
N SER A 115 -0.50 -9.02 -16.04
CA SER A 115 -1.41 -9.94 -15.35
C SER A 115 -1.46 -11.29 -16.04
N LYS A 116 -1.38 -12.34 -15.22
CA LYS A 116 -1.54 -13.74 -15.64
C LYS A 116 -2.91 -14.31 -15.24
N GLU A 117 -3.80 -13.48 -14.72
CA GLU A 117 -5.13 -13.87 -14.26
C GLU A 117 -5.99 -14.42 -15.41
N ASP A 118 -6.67 -15.54 -15.16
CA ASP A 118 -7.41 -16.26 -16.19
C ASP A 118 -8.59 -15.44 -16.72
N PHE A 119 -9.26 -14.65 -15.89
CA PHE A 119 -10.37 -13.80 -16.32
C PHE A 119 -9.93 -12.68 -17.27
N ILE A 120 -8.66 -12.26 -17.26
CA ILE A 120 -8.09 -11.31 -18.22
C ILE A 120 -7.76 -12.02 -19.54
N LYS A 121 -7.16 -13.21 -19.47
CA LYS A 121 -6.88 -14.04 -20.65
C LYS A 121 -8.17 -14.37 -21.38
N GLU A 122 -9.20 -14.75 -20.62
CA GLU A 122 -10.53 -15.05 -21.17
C GLU A 122 -11.17 -13.82 -21.80
N HIS A 123 -11.07 -12.64 -21.16
CA HIS A 123 -11.57 -11.40 -21.75
C HIS A 123 -10.89 -11.10 -23.08
N ARG A 124 -9.55 -11.16 -23.15
CA ARG A 124 -8.80 -10.94 -24.38
C ARG A 124 -9.12 -11.94 -25.49
N ARG A 125 -9.49 -13.17 -25.13
CA ARG A 125 -9.88 -14.21 -26.10
C ARG A 125 -11.26 -13.98 -26.68
N ASN A 126 -12.18 -13.50 -25.85
CA ASN A 126 -13.61 -13.44 -26.19
C ASN A 126 -14.06 -12.07 -26.70
N TYR A 127 -13.25 -11.02 -26.49
CA TYR A 127 -13.62 -9.65 -26.81
C TYR A 127 -12.48 -8.89 -27.47
N ASP A 128 -12.70 -8.45 -28.72
CA ASP A 128 -11.80 -7.55 -29.43
C ASP A 128 -11.97 -6.10 -28.97
N LYS A 129 -13.15 -5.75 -28.50
CA LYS A 129 -13.51 -4.43 -27.97
C LYS A 129 -14.52 -4.58 -26.84
N PRO A 130 -14.47 -3.75 -25.76
CA PRO A 130 -13.49 -2.66 -25.56
C PRO A 130 -12.09 -3.20 -25.19
N ILE A 131 -11.07 -2.38 -25.43
CA ILE A 131 -9.64 -2.72 -25.19
C ILE A 131 -9.40 -3.11 -23.70
N PHE A 132 -10.13 -2.46 -22.79
CA PHE A 132 -10.09 -2.76 -21.37
C PHE A 132 -11.31 -3.56 -20.94
N PRO A 133 -11.14 -4.55 -20.05
CA PRO A 133 -12.26 -5.16 -19.33
C PRO A 133 -13.02 -4.12 -18.50
N PRO A 134 -14.26 -4.41 -18.07
CA PRO A 134 -15.00 -3.55 -17.14
C PRO A 134 -14.23 -3.23 -15.87
N ALA A 135 -14.57 -2.10 -15.21
CA ALA A 135 -13.87 -1.60 -14.02
C ALA A 135 -13.63 -2.65 -12.93
N TRP A 136 -14.60 -3.50 -12.66
CA TRP A 136 -14.50 -4.59 -11.66
C TRP A 136 -13.51 -5.71 -12.03
N LYS A 137 -13.08 -5.82 -13.29
CA LYS A 137 -12.00 -6.70 -13.71
C LYS A 137 -10.68 -5.95 -13.81
N THR A 138 -10.69 -4.77 -14.42
CA THR A 138 -9.47 -3.97 -14.65
C THR A 138 -8.88 -3.43 -13.36
N LEU A 139 -9.70 -2.79 -12.52
CA LEU A 139 -9.23 -2.13 -11.31
C LEU A 139 -8.99 -3.11 -10.14
N GLU A 140 -9.44 -4.35 -10.25
CA GLU A 140 -9.06 -5.40 -9.30
C GLU A 140 -7.55 -5.69 -9.37
N LEU A 141 -6.96 -5.55 -10.54
CA LEU A 141 -5.53 -5.75 -10.78
C LEU A 141 -4.68 -4.50 -10.51
N ALA A 142 -5.31 -3.34 -10.49
CA ALA A 142 -4.61 -2.09 -10.26
C ALA A 142 -3.99 -2.06 -8.87
N SER A 143 -2.73 -1.62 -8.76
CA SER A 143 -2.13 -1.37 -7.45
C SER A 143 -2.93 -0.31 -6.68
N PHE A 144 -2.86 -0.35 -5.34
CA PHE A 144 -3.56 0.65 -4.54
C PHE A 144 -3.09 2.08 -4.85
N GLY A 145 -1.80 2.24 -5.21
CA GLY A 145 -1.26 3.52 -5.67
C GLY A 145 -1.90 4.01 -6.96
N THR A 146 -2.07 3.13 -7.96
CA THR A 146 -2.74 3.46 -9.23
C THR A 146 -4.21 3.80 -8.99
N LEU A 147 -4.93 3.00 -8.20
CA LEU A 147 -6.32 3.26 -7.84
C LEU A 147 -6.49 4.60 -7.10
N SER A 148 -5.59 4.91 -6.17
CA SER A 148 -5.58 6.16 -5.42
C SER A 148 -5.39 7.39 -6.32
N LYS A 149 -4.47 7.32 -7.27
CA LYS A 149 -4.23 8.38 -8.26
C LYS A 149 -5.45 8.59 -9.17
N LEU A 150 -6.05 7.49 -9.65
CA LEU A 150 -7.28 7.53 -10.43
C LEU A 150 -8.42 8.19 -9.65
N TYR A 151 -8.65 7.76 -8.41
CA TYR A 151 -9.66 8.33 -7.53
C TYR A 151 -9.41 9.82 -7.24
N TYR A 152 -8.16 10.23 -7.01
CA TYR A 152 -7.80 11.62 -6.80
C TYR A 152 -8.14 12.49 -8.00
N ASN A 153 -7.85 12.02 -9.22
CA ASN A 153 -8.06 12.73 -10.47
C ASN A 153 -9.51 12.70 -10.98
N PHE A 154 -10.42 12.02 -10.29
CA PHE A 154 -11.82 11.95 -10.71
C PHE A 154 -12.60 13.20 -10.30
N CYS A 155 -13.37 13.81 -11.22
CA CYS A 155 -14.00 15.12 -11.02
C CYS A 155 -15.28 15.11 -10.17
N ASP A 156 -16.01 13.98 -10.06
CA ASP A 156 -17.27 13.91 -9.30
C ASP A 156 -17.04 13.92 -7.78
N LYS A 157 -16.94 15.14 -7.23
CA LYS A 157 -16.78 15.35 -5.78
C LYS A 157 -17.93 14.79 -4.95
N LYS A 158 -19.16 14.74 -5.48
CA LYS A 158 -20.32 14.19 -4.75
C LYS A 158 -20.16 12.70 -4.55
N LEU A 159 -19.67 12.01 -5.58
CA LEU A 159 -19.43 10.58 -5.51
C LEU A 159 -18.26 10.26 -4.59
N LYS A 160 -17.18 11.05 -4.63
CA LYS A 160 -16.07 10.95 -3.68
C LYS A 160 -16.54 11.10 -2.23
N LYS A 161 -17.39 12.10 -1.95
CA LYS A 161 -17.99 12.30 -0.62
C LYS A 161 -18.86 11.10 -0.20
N ARG A 162 -19.58 10.47 -1.13
CA ARG A 162 -20.39 9.26 -0.85
C ARG A 162 -19.50 8.10 -0.42
N VAL A 163 -18.39 7.85 -1.12
CA VAL A 163 -17.41 6.82 -0.73
C VAL A 163 -16.82 7.12 0.64
N ALA A 164 -16.37 8.37 0.89
CA ALA A 164 -15.78 8.77 2.17
C ALA A 164 -16.73 8.57 3.36
N ARG A 165 -18.03 8.87 3.20
CA ARG A 165 -19.05 8.65 4.24
C ARG A 165 -19.16 7.20 4.69
N GLN A 166 -18.97 6.25 3.79
CA GLN A 166 -19.07 4.83 4.14
C GLN A 166 -17.94 4.36 5.07
N PHE A 167 -16.85 5.13 5.14
CA PHE A 167 -15.71 4.88 6.04
C PHE A 167 -15.65 5.86 7.21
N ASN A 168 -16.69 6.65 7.45
CA ASN A 168 -16.72 7.70 8.47
C ASN A 168 -15.54 8.70 8.37
N LEU A 169 -15.03 8.91 7.16
CA LEU A 169 -13.93 9.83 6.92
C LEU A 169 -14.43 11.29 6.87
N PRO A 170 -13.63 12.26 7.35
CA PRO A 170 -13.93 13.68 7.23
C PRO A 170 -14.16 14.06 5.76
N GLN A 171 -15.19 14.87 5.53
CA GLN A 171 -15.48 15.38 4.19
C GLN A 171 -14.84 16.75 4.07
N HIS A 172 -13.61 16.78 3.54
CA HIS A 172 -12.98 18.04 3.17
C HIS A 172 -13.69 18.61 1.93
N GLU A 173 -13.98 19.91 1.99
CA GLU A 173 -14.57 20.68 0.90
C GLU A 173 -13.62 20.82 -0.28
#